data_6030a634b1cddc07229d760e119ff140
#
_entry.id   6030a634b1cddc07229d760e119ff140
#
_cell.length_a   1.000
_cell.length_b   1.000
_cell.length_c   1.000
_cell.angle_alpha   90.00
_cell.angle_beta   90.00
_cell.angle_gamma   90.00
#
_symmetry.space_group_name_H-M   'P 1'
#
loop_
_entity.id
_entity.type
_entity.pdbx_description
1 polymer ?
#
loop_
_entity_poly.entity_id
_entity_poly.type
_entity_poly.pdbx_seq_one_letter_code
_entity_poly.pdbx_strand_id
1 'polypeptide(L)'
;MYICIEGNIGSGKSTLAQALAKKLKATYLPEQFEDNTLLPLFYNDNSTFAFPTEYSFLIDRQKQLTNYFKNIKKGSSTVSDFHFDKCLCFAKTNLSSDDYSFFKKHFKPLRKTLPTPDLVVYLDTSTDLLLKNIHKRGREIERSLKQGYLAKLKKTLDKYYMVNGKVNTLVLILTIKEYNNATLENCCKEIIEIIKMNKK
;
A
#
# COMPACT_ATOMS: atom_id res chain seq x y z
N MET A 1 6.58 -16.04 -6.76
CA MET A 1 5.67 -15.62 -5.67
C MET A 1 5.72 -14.09 -5.54
N TYR A 2 4.58 -13.44 -5.48
CA TYR A 2 4.44 -12.00 -5.33
C TYR A 2 3.58 -11.66 -4.12
N ILE A 3 4.15 -10.95 -3.13
CA ILE A 3 3.50 -10.56 -1.88
C ILE A 3 3.45 -9.04 -1.80
N CYS A 4 2.29 -8.49 -1.45
CA CYS A 4 2.14 -7.06 -1.17
C CYS A 4 1.91 -6.83 0.32
N ILE A 5 2.64 -5.90 0.91
CA ILE A 5 2.34 -5.37 2.24
C ILE A 5 1.58 -4.06 2.06
N GLU A 6 0.38 -3.99 2.59
CA GLU A 6 -0.48 -2.82 2.44
C GLU A 6 -0.97 -2.30 3.80
N GLY A 7 -1.40 -1.05 3.85
CA GLY A 7 -1.87 -0.37 5.05
C GLY A 7 -1.77 1.15 4.91
N ASN A 8 -2.21 1.88 5.92
CA ASN A 8 -2.24 3.34 5.92
C ASN A 8 -0.84 3.98 5.93
N ILE A 9 -0.76 5.29 5.73
CA ILE A 9 0.47 6.07 5.90
C ILE A 9 0.94 5.91 7.36
N GLY A 10 2.22 5.60 7.56
CA GLY A 10 2.78 5.37 8.90
C GLY A 10 2.53 3.96 9.46
N SER A 11 1.91 3.03 8.72
CA SER A 11 1.60 1.68 9.21
C SER A 11 2.78 0.70 9.25
N GLY A 12 4.00 1.11 8.85
CA GLY A 12 5.20 0.25 8.91
C GLY A 12 5.39 -0.69 7.73
N LYS A 13 4.63 -0.52 6.62
CA LYS A 13 4.71 -1.35 5.41
C LYS A 13 6.14 -1.62 4.93
N SER A 14 6.91 -0.56 4.71
CA SER A 14 8.26 -0.67 4.15
C SER A 14 9.20 -1.44 5.07
N THR A 15 9.10 -1.23 6.39
CA THR A 15 9.89 -1.96 7.39
C THR A 15 9.58 -3.45 7.37
N LEU A 16 8.29 -3.80 7.36
CA LEU A 16 7.88 -5.21 7.32
C LEU A 16 8.23 -5.86 5.97
N ALA A 17 8.01 -5.15 4.85
CA ALA A 17 8.32 -5.66 3.52
C ALA A 17 9.81 -5.96 3.34
N GLN A 18 10.70 -5.08 3.81
CA GLN A 18 12.15 -5.29 3.81
C GLN A 18 12.57 -6.49 4.65
N ALA A 19 12.06 -6.59 5.89
CA ALA A 19 12.36 -7.68 6.79
C ALA A 19 11.88 -9.03 6.24
N LEU A 20 10.67 -9.07 5.69
CA LEU A 20 10.09 -10.25 5.08
C LEU A 20 10.87 -10.67 3.82
N ALA A 21 11.20 -9.72 2.94
CA ALA A 21 11.99 -9.99 1.73
C ALA A 21 13.34 -10.63 2.09
N LYS A 22 14.04 -10.10 3.10
CA LYS A 22 15.30 -10.69 3.60
C LYS A 22 15.11 -12.13 4.08
N LYS A 23 14.07 -12.41 4.88
CA LYS A 23 13.78 -13.76 5.40
C LYS A 23 13.41 -14.76 4.31
N LEU A 24 12.69 -14.32 3.28
CA LEU A 24 12.26 -15.15 2.15
C LEU A 24 13.31 -15.23 1.04
N LYS A 25 14.45 -14.53 1.15
CA LYS A 25 15.42 -14.33 0.06
C LYS A 25 14.74 -13.84 -1.23
N ALA A 26 13.75 -12.96 -1.07
CA ALA A 26 12.96 -12.35 -2.13
C ALA A 26 13.49 -10.95 -2.47
N THR A 27 13.15 -10.45 -3.67
CA THR A 27 13.44 -9.07 -4.04
C THR A 27 12.44 -8.14 -3.34
N TYR A 28 12.95 -7.09 -2.68
CA TYR A 28 12.11 -6.01 -2.16
C TYR A 28 11.82 -5.00 -3.26
N LEU A 29 10.55 -4.70 -3.48
CA LEU A 29 10.08 -3.68 -4.42
C LEU A 29 9.45 -2.51 -3.65
N PRO A 30 10.20 -1.40 -3.45
CA PRO A 30 9.68 -0.21 -2.77
C PRO A 30 8.70 0.56 -3.67
N GLU A 31 7.73 1.22 -3.05
CA GLU A 31 6.89 2.22 -3.72
C GLU A 31 7.72 3.47 -4.05
N GLN A 32 7.72 3.87 -5.31
CA GLN A 32 8.35 5.12 -5.77
C GLN A 32 7.34 6.26 -5.66
N PHE A 33 7.31 6.94 -4.52
CA PHE A 33 6.39 8.08 -4.30
C PHE A 33 7.13 9.41 -4.11
N GLU A 34 8.43 9.37 -3.80
CA GLU A 34 9.24 10.56 -3.48
C GLU A 34 9.46 11.46 -4.71
N ASP A 35 9.45 10.87 -5.91
CA ASP A 35 9.60 11.57 -7.18
C ASP A 35 8.30 12.27 -7.65
N ASN A 36 7.19 12.09 -6.94
CA ASN A 36 5.92 12.68 -7.32
C ASN A 36 5.85 14.15 -6.90
N THR A 37 6.07 15.06 -7.86
CA THR A 37 6.10 16.52 -7.65
C THR A 37 4.75 17.11 -7.26
N LEU A 38 3.63 16.41 -7.49
CA LEU A 38 2.28 16.85 -7.12
C LEU A 38 1.95 16.57 -5.66
N LEU A 39 2.65 15.62 -5.00
CA LEU A 39 2.34 15.23 -3.64
C LEU A 39 2.50 16.36 -2.61
N PRO A 40 3.55 17.22 -2.66
CA PRO A 40 3.64 18.41 -1.80
C PRO A 40 2.50 19.40 -2.04
N LEU A 41 2.12 19.60 -3.31
CA LEU A 41 1.04 20.51 -3.68
C LEU A 41 -0.32 20.00 -3.16
N PHE A 42 -0.56 18.70 -3.26
CA PHE A 42 -1.76 18.06 -2.70
C PHE A 42 -1.88 18.23 -1.18
N TYR A 43 -0.79 18.12 -0.44
CA TYR A 43 -0.83 18.33 1.01
C TYR A 43 -1.08 19.79 1.40
N ASN A 44 -0.71 20.75 0.54
CA ASN A 44 -0.98 22.18 0.76
C ASN A 44 -2.39 22.57 0.32
N ASP A 45 -2.86 22.11 -0.84
CA ASP A 45 -4.19 22.38 -1.39
C ASP A 45 -4.78 21.08 -1.97
N ASN A 46 -5.45 20.34 -1.10
CA ASN A 46 -6.08 19.08 -1.45
C ASN A 46 -7.20 19.28 -2.51
N SER A 47 -7.94 20.38 -2.44
CA SER A 47 -9.08 20.60 -3.34
C SER A 47 -8.68 20.71 -4.80
N THR A 48 -7.60 21.45 -5.08
CA THR A 48 -7.08 21.66 -6.44
C THR A 48 -6.26 20.48 -6.94
N PHE A 49 -5.43 19.88 -6.08
CA PHE A 49 -4.43 18.91 -6.50
C PHE A 49 -4.81 17.45 -6.26
N ALA A 50 -6.00 17.15 -5.69
CA ALA A 50 -6.39 15.75 -5.44
C ALA A 50 -6.43 14.90 -6.72
N PHE A 51 -7.18 15.34 -7.74
CA PHE A 51 -7.32 14.57 -8.97
C PHE A 51 -5.98 14.38 -9.73
N PRO A 52 -5.21 15.43 -10.04
CA PRO A 52 -3.95 15.27 -10.74
C PRO A 52 -2.95 14.40 -9.95
N THR A 53 -2.90 14.52 -8.62
CA THR A 53 -2.02 13.69 -7.78
C THR A 53 -2.42 12.22 -7.80
N GLU A 54 -3.70 11.89 -7.61
CA GLU A 54 -4.17 10.52 -7.65
C GLU A 54 -3.98 9.88 -9.02
N TYR A 55 -4.19 10.67 -10.09
CA TYR A 55 -4.01 10.18 -11.46
C TYR A 55 -2.53 9.97 -11.80
N SER A 56 -1.65 10.86 -11.36
CA SER A 56 -0.20 10.66 -11.47
C SER A 56 0.25 9.37 -10.78
N PHE A 57 -0.16 9.15 -9.52
CA PHE A 57 0.15 7.91 -8.80
C PHE A 57 -0.38 6.65 -9.49
N LEU A 58 -1.54 6.73 -10.11
CA LEU A 58 -2.08 5.61 -10.88
C LEU A 58 -1.14 5.20 -12.01
N ILE A 59 -0.69 6.17 -12.79
CA ILE A 59 0.19 5.95 -13.95
C ILE A 59 1.60 5.53 -13.50
N ASP A 60 2.16 6.19 -12.50
CA ASP A 60 3.52 5.91 -12.01
C ASP A 60 3.64 4.50 -11.43
N ARG A 61 2.68 4.09 -10.58
CA ARG A 61 2.64 2.73 -10.04
C ARG A 61 2.43 1.67 -11.13
N GLN A 62 1.58 1.96 -12.12
CA GLN A 62 1.37 1.04 -13.24
C GLN A 62 2.66 0.88 -14.05
N LYS A 63 3.35 1.97 -14.39
CA LYS A 63 4.64 1.93 -15.09
C LYS A 63 5.70 1.19 -14.27
N GLN A 64 5.82 1.49 -12.97
CA GLN A 64 6.76 0.84 -12.08
C GLN A 64 6.56 -0.68 -12.06
N LEU A 65 5.32 -1.14 -11.82
CA LEU A 65 5.01 -2.57 -11.75
C LEU A 65 5.21 -3.25 -13.12
N THR A 66 4.76 -2.63 -14.21
CA THR A 66 4.94 -3.17 -15.56
C THR A 66 6.42 -3.36 -15.90
N ASN A 67 7.23 -2.33 -15.68
CA ASN A 67 8.67 -2.39 -15.94
C ASN A 67 9.36 -3.42 -15.05
N TYR A 68 9.01 -3.47 -13.77
CA TYR A 68 9.57 -4.44 -12.84
C TYR A 68 9.26 -5.88 -13.27
N PHE A 69 7.99 -6.22 -13.50
CA PHE A 69 7.59 -7.60 -13.82
C PHE A 69 7.99 -8.05 -15.22
N LYS A 70 8.21 -7.11 -16.15
CA LYS A 70 8.79 -7.41 -17.47
C LYS A 70 10.26 -7.85 -17.37
N ASN A 71 11.01 -7.31 -16.41
CA ASN A 71 12.47 -7.49 -16.32
C ASN A 71 12.90 -8.46 -15.21
N ILE A 72 11.99 -8.88 -14.33
CA ILE A 72 12.35 -9.81 -13.26
C ILE A 72 12.61 -11.21 -13.79
N LYS A 73 13.61 -11.89 -13.23
CA LYS A 73 13.90 -13.28 -13.56
C LYS A 73 12.70 -14.19 -13.26
N LYS A 74 12.32 -15.02 -14.21
CA LYS A 74 11.22 -15.99 -14.04
C LYS A 74 11.45 -16.89 -12.82
N GLY A 75 10.41 -17.06 -11.99
CA GLY A 75 10.48 -17.86 -10.76
C GLY A 75 10.97 -17.11 -9.52
N SER A 76 11.43 -15.85 -9.66
CA SER A 76 11.80 -15.03 -8.50
C SER A 76 10.62 -14.72 -7.60
N SER A 77 10.91 -14.53 -6.31
CA SER A 77 9.94 -14.05 -5.33
C SER A 77 10.11 -12.55 -5.11
N THR A 78 9.00 -11.84 -4.95
CA THR A 78 8.95 -10.39 -4.74
C THR A 78 8.09 -10.06 -3.53
N VAL A 79 8.55 -9.10 -2.71
CA VAL A 79 7.75 -8.47 -1.66
C VAL A 79 7.73 -6.98 -1.93
N SER A 80 6.54 -6.42 -2.20
CA SER A 80 6.34 -4.97 -2.35
C SER A 80 5.76 -4.35 -1.08
N ASP A 81 6.02 -3.08 -0.83
CA ASP A 81 5.39 -2.31 0.25
C ASP A 81 4.18 -1.49 -0.21
N PHE A 82 3.60 -1.89 -1.33
CA PHE A 82 2.35 -1.35 -1.84
C PHE A 82 1.60 -2.39 -2.68
N HIS A 83 0.28 -2.26 -2.72
CA HIS A 83 -0.61 -2.97 -3.62
C HIS A 83 -1.20 -1.97 -4.62
N PHE A 84 -1.29 -2.34 -5.90
CA PHE A 84 -1.80 -1.41 -6.93
C PHE A 84 -3.22 -0.90 -6.62
N ASP A 85 -4.05 -1.74 -6.01
CA ASP A 85 -5.44 -1.41 -5.70
C ASP A 85 -5.57 -0.31 -4.62
N LYS A 86 -4.47 0.06 -3.91
CA LYS A 86 -4.47 1.22 -3.01
C LYS A 86 -4.89 2.50 -3.74
N CYS A 87 -4.61 2.61 -5.05
CA CYS A 87 -5.04 3.74 -5.87
C CYS A 87 -6.56 3.98 -5.77
N LEU A 88 -7.38 2.91 -5.73
CA LEU A 88 -8.82 3.05 -5.53
C LEU A 88 -9.18 3.59 -4.15
N CYS A 89 -8.44 3.19 -3.11
CA CYS A 89 -8.71 3.61 -1.74
C CYS A 89 -8.38 5.08 -1.54
N PHE A 90 -7.22 5.52 -2.03
CA PHE A 90 -6.81 6.92 -1.97
C PHE A 90 -7.72 7.80 -2.83
N ALA A 91 -7.96 7.43 -4.09
CA ALA A 91 -8.89 8.15 -4.96
C ALA A 91 -10.30 8.25 -4.36
N LYS A 92 -10.83 7.16 -3.73
CA LYS A 92 -12.14 7.20 -3.06
C LYS A 92 -12.15 8.12 -1.84
N THR A 93 -11.01 8.28 -1.19
CA THR A 93 -10.87 9.16 -0.03
C THR A 93 -10.77 10.62 -0.42
N ASN A 94 -10.10 10.92 -1.55
CA ASN A 94 -9.66 12.25 -1.91
C ASN A 94 -10.51 12.93 -2.99
N LEU A 95 -11.15 12.15 -3.86
CA LEU A 95 -11.87 12.66 -5.02
C LEU A 95 -13.37 12.86 -4.77
N SER A 96 -13.97 13.74 -5.57
CA SER A 96 -15.42 13.84 -5.71
C SER A 96 -16.01 12.53 -6.27
N SER A 97 -17.34 12.37 -6.20
CA SER A 97 -18.01 11.18 -6.76
C SER A 97 -17.78 11.02 -8.26
N ASP A 98 -17.79 12.13 -9.00
CA ASP A 98 -17.66 12.15 -10.44
C ASP A 98 -16.22 11.86 -10.86
N ASP A 99 -15.25 12.54 -10.25
CA ASP A 99 -13.82 12.29 -10.46
C ASP A 99 -13.44 10.86 -10.11
N TYR A 100 -13.96 10.33 -9.00
CA TYR A 100 -13.72 8.94 -8.63
C TYR A 100 -14.33 7.96 -9.65
N SER A 101 -15.50 8.26 -10.20
CA SER A 101 -16.12 7.45 -11.24
C SER A 101 -15.31 7.47 -12.52
N PHE A 102 -14.78 8.64 -12.91
CA PHE A 102 -13.86 8.80 -14.02
C PHE A 102 -12.54 8.04 -13.76
N PHE A 103 -11.92 8.22 -12.61
CA PHE A 103 -10.71 7.53 -12.19
C PHE A 103 -10.86 5.99 -12.31
N LYS A 104 -11.97 5.43 -11.85
CA LYS A 104 -12.25 4.00 -11.93
C LYS A 104 -12.30 3.45 -13.35
N LYS A 105 -12.78 4.24 -14.31
CA LYS A 105 -12.81 3.83 -15.73
C LYS A 105 -11.39 3.61 -16.26
N HIS A 106 -10.43 4.42 -15.83
CA HIS A 106 -9.02 4.29 -16.22
C HIS A 106 -8.26 3.24 -15.39
N PHE A 107 -8.57 3.12 -14.10
CA PHE A 107 -7.96 2.11 -13.24
C PHE A 107 -8.19 0.67 -13.75
N LYS A 108 -9.42 0.33 -14.16
CA LYS A 108 -9.79 -1.04 -14.52
C LYS A 108 -8.94 -1.65 -15.64
N PRO A 109 -8.73 -1.01 -16.79
CA PRO A 109 -7.88 -1.55 -17.85
C PRO A 109 -6.41 -1.67 -17.40
N LEU A 110 -5.87 -0.67 -16.68
CA LEU A 110 -4.50 -0.70 -16.19
C LEU A 110 -4.27 -1.85 -15.20
N ARG A 111 -5.21 -2.09 -14.27
CA ARG A 111 -5.12 -3.21 -13.33
C ARG A 111 -5.04 -4.58 -14.01
N LYS A 112 -5.74 -4.75 -15.14
CA LYS A 112 -5.74 -6.00 -15.91
C LYS A 112 -4.38 -6.32 -16.56
N THR A 113 -3.54 -5.32 -16.77
CA THR A 113 -2.18 -5.51 -17.33
C THR A 113 -1.15 -5.94 -16.31
N LEU A 114 -1.49 -5.93 -15.02
CA LEU A 114 -0.58 -6.19 -13.92
C LEU A 114 -0.81 -7.58 -13.32
N PRO A 115 0.23 -8.24 -12.82
CA PRO A 115 0.07 -9.50 -12.12
C PRO A 115 -0.76 -9.32 -10.85
N THR A 116 -1.49 -10.35 -10.49
CA THR A 116 -2.17 -10.43 -9.21
C THR A 116 -1.20 -10.96 -8.17
N PRO A 117 -1.08 -10.34 -6.98
CA PRO A 117 -0.26 -10.90 -5.92
C PRO A 117 -0.82 -12.24 -5.42
N ASP A 118 0.07 -13.12 -4.98
CA ASP A 118 -0.31 -14.40 -4.35
C ASP A 118 -0.88 -14.16 -2.94
N LEU A 119 -0.41 -13.09 -2.27
CA LEU A 119 -0.83 -12.71 -0.92
C LEU A 119 -0.77 -11.19 -0.76
N VAL A 120 -1.81 -10.61 -0.19
CA VAL A 120 -1.81 -9.24 0.34
C VAL A 120 -1.85 -9.31 1.86
N VAL A 121 -0.90 -8.67 2.52
CA VAL A 121 -0.86 -8.51 3.98
C VAL A 121 -1.31 -7.10 4.31
N TYR A 122 -2.46 -6.97 4.92
CA TYR A 122 -3.01 -5.67 5.33
C TYR A 122 -2.67 -5.38 6.79
N LEU A 123 -1.98 -4.25 7.03
CA LEU A 123 -1.62 -3.78 8.36
C LEU A 123 -2.71 -2.90 8.93
N ASP A 124 -3.54 -3.47 9.81
CA ASP A 124 -4.53 -2.72 10.57
C ASP A 124 -3.84 -2.03 11.77
N THR A 125 -3.75 -0.71 11.69
CA THR A 125 -3.05 0.13 12.66
C THR A 125 -3.96 1.27 13.11
N SER A 126 -4.01 1.56 14.41
CA SER A 126 -4.79 2.68 14.95
C SER A 126 -4.25 4.03 14.47
N THR A 127 -5.14 5.01 14.31
CA THR A 127 -4.76 6.37 13.85
C THR A 127 -3.74 7.04 14.77
N ASP A 128 -3.82 6.80 16.07
CA ASP A 128 -2.86 7.35 17.06
C ASP A 128 -1.45 6.79 16.84
N LEU A 129 -1.36 5.48 16.60
CA LEU A 129 -0.09 4.84 16.30
C LEU A 129 0.46 5.28 14.94
N LEU A 130 -0.40 5.48 13.92
CA LEU A 130 0.01 6.04 12.63
C LEU A 130 0.64 7.42 12.79
N LEU A 131 0.00 8.34 13.52
CA LEU A 131 0.53 9.68 13.79
C LEU A 131 1.85 9.63 14.53
N LYS A 132 1.94 8.82 15.60
CA LYS A 132 3.19 8.62 16.35
C LYS A 132 4.34 8.19 15.43
N ASN A 133 4.07 7.26 14.52
CA ASN A 133 5.08 6.76 13.58
C ASN A 133 5.47 7.82 12.53
N ILE A 134 4.50 8.58 12.00
CA ILE A 134 4.73 9.68 11.06
C ILE A 134 5.62 10.73 11.71
N HIS A 135 5.32 11.17 12.94
CA HIS A 135 6.13 12.13 13.68
C HIS A 135 7.52 11.60 13.97
N LYS A 136 7.63 10.33 14.41
CA LYS A 136 8.94 9.70 14.68
C LYS A 136 9.81 9.61 13.41
N ARG A 137 9.21 9.34 12.25
CA ARG A 137 9.90 9.26 10.95
C ARG A 137 10.37 10.63 10.47
N GLY A 138 9.62 11.69 10.75
CA GLY A 138 10.01 13.08 10.53
C GLY A 138 10.11 13.51 9.07
N ARG A 139 9.40 12.85 8.14
CA ARG A 139 9.36 13.29 6.73
C ARG A 139 8.66 14.64 6.62
N GLU A 140 9.34 15.62 6.04
CA GLU A 140 8.84 17.00 5.93
C GLU A 140 7.50 17.08 5.19
N ILE A 141 7.37 16.36 4.10
CA ILE A 141 6.17 16.29 3.27
C ILE A 141 4.93 15.77 4.04
N GLU A 142 5.12 15.03 5.14
CA GLU A 142 4.05 14.44 5.92
C GLU A 142 3.67 15.26 7.16
N ARG A 143 4.37 16.36 7.45
CA ARG A 143 4.13 17.20 8.66
C ARG A 143 2.72 17.77 8.74
N SER A 144 2.09 18.03 7.58
CA SER A 144 0.73 18.57 7.49
C SER A 144 -0.39 17.53 7.63
N LEU A 145 -0.05 16.22 7.71
CA LEU A 145 -1.04 15.15 7.81
C LEU A 145 -1.80 15.22 9.14
N LYS A 146 -3.12 15.36 9.02
CA LYS A 146 -4.02 15.44 10.18
C LYS A 146 -4.63 14.06 10.50
N GLN A 147 -4.90 13.84 11.77
CA GLN A 147 -5.56 12.61 12.27
C GLN A 147 -6.87 12.29 11.52
N GLY A 148 -7.70 13.31 11.24
CA GLY A 148 -8.95 13.14 10.53
C GLY A 148 -8.78 12.59 9.11
N TYR A 149 -7.72 13.00 8.41
CA TYR A 149 -7.39 12.44 7.09
C TYR A 149 -6.99 10.96 7.20
N LEU A 150 -6.12 10.62 8.15
CA LEU A 150 -5.70 9.24 8.38
C LEU A 150 -6.88 8.34 8.77
N ALA A 151 -7.82 8.85 9.57
CA ALA A 151 -9.03 8.14 9.96
C ALA A 151 -9.96 7.90 8.75
N LYS A 152 -10.16 8.91 7.89
CA LYS A 152 -10.95 8.80 6.64
C LYS A 152 -10.34 7.76 5.69
N LEU A 153 -9.02 7.82 5.50
CA LEU A 153 -8.29 6.87 4.66
C LEU A 153 -8.34 5.45 5.25
N LYS A 154 -8.15 5.30 6.58
CA LYS A 154 -8.27 4.02 7.27
C LYS A 154 -9.63 3.38 7.01
N LYS A 155 -10.72 4.12 7.21
CA LYS A 155 -12.09 3.62 6.95
C LYS A 155 -12.24 3.08 5.51
N THR A 156 -11.62 3.73 4.54
CA THR A 156 -11.69 3.30 3.13
C THR A 156 -10.87 2.04 2.88
N LEU A 157 -9.66 1.97 3.45
CA LEU A 157 -8.77 0.80 3.37
C LEU A 157 -9.38 -0.41 4.07
N ASP A 158 -9.88 -0.26 5.30
CA ASP A 158 -10.54 -1.32 6.06
C ASP A 158 -11.72 -1.90 5.26
N LYS A 159 -12.57 -1.02 4.71
CA LYS A 159 -13.69 -1.45 3.87
C LYS A 159 -13.23 -2.23 2.65
N TYR A 160 -12.09 -1.88 2.07
CA TYR A 160 -11.56 -2.53 0.88
C TYR A 160 -10.94 -3.89 1.19
N TYR A 161 -10.05 -3.96 2.18
CA TYR A 161 -9.24 -5.14 2.48
C TYR A 161 -9.89 -6.11 3.47
N MET A 162 -10.72 -5.62 4.41
CA MET A 162 -11.30 -6.46 5.47
C MET A 162 -12.74 -6.89 5.20
N VAL A 163 -13.55 -6.07 4.53
CA VAL A 163 -15.00 -6.29 4.47
C VAL A 163 -15.50 -6.76 3.09
N ASN A 164 -15.03 -6.16 2.03
CA ASN A 164 -15.70 -6.31 0.72
C ASN A 164 -15.25 -7.50 -0.14
N GLY A 165 -14.24 -8.29 0.28
CA GLY A 165 -13.68 -9.35 -0.56
C GLY A 165 -13.33 -8.91 -1.98
N LYS A 166 -13.01 -7.62 -2.18
CA LYS A 166 -12.77 -7.01 -3.50
C LYS A 166 -11.38 -7.34 -4.05
N VAL A 167 -10.50 -7.76 -3.15
CA VAL A 167 -9.16 -8.21 -3.53
C VAL A 167 -9.29 -9.63 -4.06
N ASN A 168 -8.98 -9.81 -5.34
CA ASN A 168 -9.07 -11.13 -5.99
C ASN A 168 -7.85 -12.00 -5.65
N THR A 169 -7.52 -12.07 -4.35
CA THR A 169 -6.43 -12.87 -3.80
C THR A 169 -6.59 -13.05 -2.29
N LEU A 170 -5.78 -13.91 -1.70
CA LEU A 170 -5.73 -14.10 -0.24
C LEU A 170 -5.30 -12.80 0.45
N VAL A 171 -6.05 -12.39 1.47
CA VAL A 171 -5.72 -11.25 2.33
C VAL A 171 -5.48 -11.74 3.74
N LEU A 172 -4.27 -11.48 4.27
CA LEU A 172 -3.93 -11.66 5.68
C LEU A 172 -4.02 -10.30 6.38
N ILE A 173 -4.80 -10.23 7.46
CA ILE A 173 -4.93 -9.01 8.25
C ILE A 173 -4.07 -9.13 9.50
N LEU A 174 -3.14 -8.19 9.69
CA LEU A 174 -2.30 -8.11 10.88
C LEU A 174 -2.63 -6.85 11.67
N THR A 175 -3.15 -7.01 12.89
CA THR A 175 -3.40 -5.87 13.79
C THR A 175 -2.12 -5.47 14.50
N ILE A 176 -1.65 -4.25 14.22
CA ILE A 176 -0.42 -3.69 14.77
C ILE A 176 -0.75 -2.80 15.97
N LYS A 177 -0.40 -3.25 17.16
CA LYS A 177 -0.60 -2.49 18.42
C LYS A 177 0.58 -1.65 18.81
N GLU A 178 1.79 -2.03 18.39
CA GLU A 178 3.03 -1.32 18.64
C GLU A 178 4.10 -1.66 17.60
N TYR A 179 5.13 -0.80 17.51
CA TYR A 179 6.26 -1.02 16.62
C TYR A 179 7.53 -1.28 17.41
N ASN A 180 7.91 -2.56 17.45
CA ASN A 180 9.19 -3.01 18.01
C ASN A 180 9.70 -4.24 17.22
N ASN A 181 10.90 -4.68 17.54
CA ASN A 181 11.52 -5.82 16.86
C ASN A 181 10.72 -7.13 17.07
N ALA A 182 10.12 -7.33 18.26
CA ALA A 182 9.34 -8.52 18.54
C ALA A 182 8.07 -8.56 17.69
N THR A 183 7.35 -7.45 17.54
CA THR A 183 6.19 -7.33 16.66
C THR A 183 6.58 -7.63 15.21
N LEU A 184 7.68 -7.06 14.73
CA LEU A 184 8.17 -7.28 13.37
C LEU A 184 8.49 -8.76 13.12
N GLU A 185 9.18 -9.41 14.06
CA GLU A 185 9.52 -10.84 13.99
C GLU A 185 8.27 -11.73 13.97
N ASN A 186 7.28 -11.43 14.83
CA ASN A 186 6.04 -12.18 14.90
C ASN A 186 5.22 -12.05 13.60
N CYS A 187 5.09 -10.84 13.06
CA CYS A 187 4.45 -10.62 11.76
C CYS A 187 5.13 -11.43 10.65
N CYS A 188 6.46 -11.42 10.59
CA CYS A 188 7.18 -12.21 9.60
C CYS A 188 6.93 -13.71 9.75
N LYS A 189 6.91 -14.23 10.99
CA LYS A 189 6.62 -15.66 11.25
C LYS A 189 5.23 -16.03 10.77
N GLU A 190 4.21 -15.26 11.16
CA GLU A 190 2.82 -15.51 10.78
C GLU A 190 2.64 -15.51 9.26
N ILE A 191 3.22 -14.54 8.56
CA ILE A 191 3.17 -14.49 7.09
C ILE A 191 3.81 -15.72 6.47
N ILE A 192 4.98 -16.16 6.98
CA ILE A 192 5.70 -17.33 6.46
C ILE A 192 4.90 -18.61 6.70
N GLU A 193 4.22 -18.76 7.83
CA GLU A 193 3.34 -19.89 8.11
C GLU A 193 2.17 -19.96 7.13
N ILE A 194 1.48 -18.85 6.89
CA ILE A 194 0.40 -18.77 5.90
C ILE A 194 0.89 -19.14 4.50
N ILE A 195 2.08 -18.68 4.09
CA ILE A 195 2.67 -19.03 2.79
C ILE A 195 2.93 -20.55 2.70
N LYS A 196 3.40 -21.18 3.77
CA LYS A 196 3.66 -22.63 3.80
C LYS A 196 2.35 -23.44 3.71
N MET A 197 1.30 -23.01 4.40
CA MET A 197 -0.02 -23.67 4.39
C MET A 197 -0.66 -23.63 2.99
N ASN A 198 -0.52 -22.54 2.25
CA ASN A 198 -1.11 -22.37 0.92
C ASN A 198 -0.26 -22.96 -0.23
N LYS A 199 0.91 -23.54 0.05
CA LYS A 199 1.73 -24.28 -0.93
C LYS A 199 1.48 -25.79 -0.93
N LYS A 200 0.67 -26.30 0.01
CA LYS A 200 0.20 -27.68 0.06
C LYS A 200 -1.10 -27.80 -0.71
#